data_4ea8b85402c9410354a56b8bdb8a0d62
#
_entry.id   4ea8b85402c9410354a56b8bdb8a0d62
#
_cell.length_a   1.000
_cell.length_b   1.000
_cell.length_c   1.000
_cell.angle_alpha   90.00
_cell.angle_beta   90.00
_cell.angle_gamma   90.00
#
_symmetry.space_group_name_H-M   'P 1'
#
loop_
_entity.id
_entity.type
_entity.pdbx_description
1 polymer ?
#
loop_
_entity_poly.entity_id
_entity_poly.type
_entity_poly.pdbx_seq_one_letter_code
_entity_poly.pdbx_strand_id
1 'polypeptide(L)'
;ELQQLSKQYSNIKLLQLDVVCENSIKKVVKEVEEIVGDKGLNCLINNAGINVLASLEEVTAETMLTIYETNTVAQLMVSKAFLPLLRKAAQLSTGMGCHRAAIINMSSLAASMQLVQANEMFLKVYPYRIAKTALNMITRCLAADLKSDGILCISLHPGWLQTDMGGNMAPMQVQEAIPGILSVLDRLGEKENGSFLDWQGETLPW
;
A
#
# COMPACT_ATOMS: atom_id res chain seq x y z
N GLU A 1 -12.16 16.97 -6.61
CA GLU A 1 -11.33 17.14 -5.39
C GLU A 1 -9.84 17.17 -5.69
N LEU A 2 -9.21 16.09 -6.20
CA LEU A 2 -7.77 16.03 -6.53
C LEU A 2 -7.33 17.12 -7.50
N GLN A 3 -8.14 17.45 -8.53
CA GLN A 3 -7.84 18.55 -9.46
C GLN A 3 -7.82 19.92 -8.79
N GLN A 4 -8.62 20.12 -7.75
CA GLN A 4 -8.61 21.36 -6.97
C GLN A 4 -7.35 21.44 -6.11
N LEU A 5 -6.97 20.33 -5.46
CA LEU A 5 -5.73 20.24 -4.66
C LEU A 5 -4.49 20.51 -5.52
N SER A 6 -4.39 19.91 -6.71
CA SER A 6 -3.25 20.13 -7.59
C SER A 6 -3.13 21.56 -8.15
N LYS A 7 -4.26 22.30 -8.22
CA LYS A 7 -4.24 23.73 -8.54
C LYS A 7 -3.81 24.60 -7.36
N GLN A 8 -4.16 24.17 -6.14
CA GLN A 8 -3.82 24.89 -4.91
C GLN A 8 -2.37 24.67 -4.49
N TYR A 9 -1.83 23.46 -4.71
CA TYR A 9 -0.49 23.05 -4.29
C TYR A 9 0.34 22.65 -5.50
N SER A 10 1.32 23.48 -5.87
CA SER A 10 2.17 23.29 -7.06
C SER A 10 3.05 22.03 -7.03
N ASN A 11 3.31 21.49 -5.82
CA ASN A 11 4.06 20.25 -5.60
C ASN A 11 3.22 18.98 -5.79
N ILE A 12 1.89 19.09 -5.98
CA ILE A 12 1.02 17.95 -6.32
C ILE A 12 0.93 17.82 -7.83
N LYS A 13 1.35 16.66 -8.36
CA LYS A 13 1.21 16.27 -9.76
C LYS A 13 0.20 15.14 -9.88
N LEU A 14 -0.77 15.28 -10.77
CA LEU A 14 -1.79 14.26 -11.02
C LEU A 14 -1.43 13.48 -12.28
N LEU A 15 -1.33 12.17 -12.13
CA LEU A 15 -1.09 11.22 -13.22
C LEU A 15 -2.18 10.15 -13.19
N GLN A 16 -2.65 9.76 -14.37
CA GLN A 16 -3.68 8.73 -14.47
C GLN A 16 -3.01 7.35 -14.48
N LEU A 17 -3.39 6.50 -13.54
CA LEU A 17 -2.89 5.13 -13.42
C LEU A 17 -4.05 4.15 -13.26
N ASP A 18 -4.11 3.16 -14.14
CA ASP A 18 -4.84 1.92 -13.93
C ASP A 18 -3.82 0.86 -13.51
N VAL A 19 -3.92 0.41 -12.26
CA VAL A 19 -2.94 -0.51 -11.65
C VAL A 19 -2.96 -1.93 -12.21
N VAL A 20 -4.06 -2.34 -12.86
CA VAL A 20 -4.17 -3.65 -13.52
C VAL A 20 -3.78 -3.61 -15.01
N CYS A 21 -3.51 -2.43 -15.56
CA CYS A 21 -3.13 -2.25 -16.94
C CYS A 21 -1.62 -2.03 -17.08
N GLU A 22 -0.90 -3.02 -17.61
CA GLU A 22 0.56 -2.94 -17.79
C GLU A 22 1.02 -1.72 -18.60
N ASN A 23 0.28 -1.36 -19.66
CA ASN A 23 0.60 -0.19 -20.46
C ASN A 23 0.40 1.12 -19.70
N SER A 24 -0.63 1.19 -18.84
CA SER A 24 -0.85 2.33 -17.94
C SER A 24 0.29 2.48 -16.95
N ILE A 25 0.74 1.37 -16.34
CA ILE A 25 1.89 1.36 -15.42
C ILE A 25 3.16 1.86 -16.12
N LYS A 26 3.49 1.30 -17.29
CA LYS A 26 4.67 1.70 -18.07
C LYS A 26 4.66 3.19 -18.43
N LYS A 27 3.49 3.72 -18.80
CA LYS A 27 3.32 5.13 -19.12
C LYS A 27 3.59 6.01 -17.89
N VAL A 28 2.94 5.70 -16.76
CA VAL A 28 3.10 6.49 -15.52
C VAL A 28 4.53 6.45 -15.00
N VAL A 29 5.22 5.31 -15.07
CA VAL A 29 6.63 5.22 -14.67
C VAL A 29 7.49 6.22 -15.44
N LYS A 30 7.31 6.35 -16.76
CA LYS A 30 8.04 7.33 -17.58
C LYS A 30 7.71 8.78 -17.17
N GLU A 31 6.43 9.09 -16.97
CA GLU A 31 6.00 10.42 -16.54
C GLU A 31 6.58 10.78 -15.17
N VAL A 32 6.61 9.82 -14.22
CA VAL A 32 7.25 10.03 -12.91
C VAL A 32 8.76 10.19 -13.06
N GLU A 33 9.41 9.39 -13.91
CA GLU A 33 10.85 9.52 -14.18
C GLU A 33 11.23 10.92 -14.68
N GLU A 34 10.44 11.50 -15.59
CA GLU A 34 10.61 12.86 -16.06
C GLU A 34 10.47 13.91 -14.94
N ILE A 35 9.56 13.68 -13.99
CA ILE A 35 9.32 14.59 -12.85
C ILE A 35 10.44 14.50 -11.82
N VAL A 36 10.87 13.30 -11.44
CA VAL A 36 11.84 13.09 -10.35
C VAL A 36 13.29 13.22 -10.83
N GLY A 37 13.53 12.99 -12.11
CA GLY A 37 14.84 13.10 -12.74
C GLY A 37 15.90 12.24 -12.06
N ASP A 38 17.05 12.85 -11.76
CA ASP A 38 18.18 12.15 -11.14
C ASP A 38 18.01 11.86 -9.66
N LYS A 39 16.99 12.41 -9.01
CA LYS A 39 16.70 12.15 -7.59
C LYS A 39 16.05 10.80 -7.35
N GLY A 40 15.38 10.21 -8.36
CA GLY A 40 14.62 9.00 -8.21
C GLY A 40 13.36 9.19 -7.34
N LEU A 41 12.73 8.08 -6.97
CA LEU A 41 11.50 8.05 -6.16
C LEU A 41 11.82 7.58 -4.74
N ASN A 42 11.51 8.40 -3.73
CA ASN A 42 11.80 8.06 -2.33
C ASN A 42 10.73 7.18 -1.67
N CYS A 43 9.47 7.33 -2.05
CA CYS A 43 8.40 6.56 -1.42
C CYS A 43 7.32 6.21 -2.44
N LEU A 44 7.02 4.92 -2.54
CA LEU A 44 5.88 4.38 -3.28
C LEU A 44 4.84 3.90 -2.29
N ILE A 45 3.64 4.50 -2.33
CA ILE A 45 2.50 4.06 -1.51
C ILE A 45 1.50 3.34 -2.41
N ASN A 46 1.44 2.03 -2.30
CA ASN A 46 0.46 1.18 -2.98
C ASN A 46 -0.88 1.26 -2.23
N ASN A 47 -1.69 2.25 -2.57
CA ASN A 47 -2.97 2.52 -1.89
C ASN A 47 -4.19 2.01 -2.68
N ALA A 48 -4.08 1.88 -4.00
CA ALA A 48 -5.19 1.39 -4.82
C ALA A 48 -5.72 0.04 -4.32
N GLY A 49 -7.03 -0.10 -4.27
CA GLY A 49 -7.65 -1.34 -3.83
C GLY A 49 -9.16 -1.30 -3.97
N ILE A 50 -9.75 -2.46 -4.03
CA ILE A 50 -11.19 -2.66 -4.14
C ILE A 50 -11.66 -3.68 -3.10
N ASN A 51 -12.93 -3.63 -2.74
CA ASN A 51 -13.54 -4.60 -1.85
C ASN A 51 -14.93 -5.00 -2.37
N VAL A 52 -15.28 -6.26 -2.18
CA VAL A 52 -16.62 -6.80 -2.40
C VAL A 52 -16.97 -7.62 -1.17
N LEU A 53 -18.13 -7.35 -0.59
CA LEU A 53 -18.67 -8.15 0.50
C LEU A 53 -19.17 -9.48 -0.06
N ALA A 54 -18.62 -10.57 0.42
CA ALA A 54 -19.05 -11.92 0.08
C ALA A 54 -18.74 -12.87 1.24
N SER A 55 -19.76 -13.54 1.74
CA SER A 55 -19.65 -14.65 2.68
C SER A 55 -19.11 -15.92 1.97
N LEU A 56 -18.94 -17.01 2.72
CA LEU A 56 -18.53 -18.29 2.14
C LEU A 56 -19.54 -18.79 1.09
N GLU A 57 -20.83 -18.55 1.30
CA GLU A 57 -21.91 -18.97 0.40
C GLU A 57 -22.02 -18.09 -0.84
N GLU A 58 -21.59 -16.83 -0.75
CA GLU A 58 -21.73 -15.83 -1.81
C GLU A 58 -20.48 -15.68 -2.69
N VAL A 59 -19.32 -16.08 -2.16
CA VAL A 59 -18.04 -15.89 -2.87
C VAL A 59 -17.97 -16.73 -4.15
N THR A 60 -17.52 -16.09 -5.23
CA THR A 60 -17.29 -16.75 -6.52
C THR A 60 -15.81 -16.72 -6.91
N ALA A 61 -15.39 -17.63 -7.79
CA ALA A 61 -14.03 -17.60 -8.34
C ALA A 61 -13.74 -16.28 -9.07
N GLU A 62 -14.70 -15.73 -9.80
CA GLU A 62 -14.58 -14.46 -10.50
C GLU A 62 -14.29 -13.30 -9.51
N THR A 63 -15.09 -13.20 -8.45
CA THR A 63 -14.89 -12.17 -7.41
C THR A 63 -13.52 -12.33 -6.73
N MET A 64 -13.13 -13.58 -6.43
CA MET A 64 -11.81 -13.87 -5.87
C MET A 64 -10.68 -13.39 -6.76
N LEU A 65 -10.73 -13.72 -8.05
CA LEU A 65 -9.69 -13.35 -9.02
C LEU A 65 -9.61 -11.84 -9.22
N THR A 66 -10.75 -11.16 -9.36
CA THR A 66 -10.80 -9.70 -9.55
C THR A 66 -10.19 -8.96 -8.36
N ILE A 67 -10.56 -9.34 -7.13
CA ILE A 67 -10.03 -8.71 -5.92
C ILE A 67 -8.54 -9.05 -5.75
N TYR A 68 -8.13 -10.28 -6.03
CA TYR A 68 -6.74 -10.70 -5.95
C TYR A 68 -5.87 -9.98 -6.97
N GLU A 69 -6.34 -9.85 -8.20
CA GLU A 69 -5.63 -9.12 -9.26
C GLU A 69 -5.33 -7.68 -8.83
N THR A 70 -6.35 -6.94 -8.38
CA THR A 70 -6.19 -5.52 -8.02
C THR A 70 -5.41 -5.34 -6.72
N ASN A 71 -5.75 -6.09 -5.66
CA ASN A 71 -5.22 -5.83 -4.31
C ASN A 71 -3.87 -6.52 -4.04
N THR A 72 -3.46 -7.45 -4.91
CA THR A 72 -2.25 -8.27 -4.69
C THR A 72 -1.32 -8.21 -5.90
N VAL A 73 -1.73 -8.75 -7.04
CA VAL A 73 -0.89 -8.87 -8.24
C VAL A 73 -0.49 -7.49 -8.75
N ALA A 74 -1.44 -6.59 -8.91
CA ALA A 74 -1.20 -5.23 -9.41
C ALA A 74 -0.21 -4.46 -8.50
N GLN A 75 -0.32 -4.60 -7.17
CA GLN A 75 0.58 -3.93 -6.23
C GLN A 75 2.04 -4.40 -6.40
N LEU A 76 2.24 -5.70 -6.64
CA LEU A 76 3.57 -6.24 -6.95
C LEU A 76 4.08 -5.72 -8.30
N MET A 77 3.23 -5.72 -9.34
CA MET A 77 3.63 -5.26 -10.68
C MET A 77 3.96 -3.76 -10.69
N VAL A 78 3.18 -2.93 -10.00
CA VAL A 78 3.49 -1.50 -9.81
C VAL A 78 4.82 -1.35 -9.07
N SER A 79 5.00 -2.04 -7.95
CA SER A 79 6.25 -2.00 -7.19
C SER A 79 7.46 -2.37 -8.06
N LYS A 80 7.35 -3.47 -8.82
CA LYS A 80 8.39 -3.93 -9.76
C LYS A 80 8.70 -2.88 -10.83
N ALA A 81 7.69 -2.24 -11.39
CA ALA A 81 7.87 -1.23 -12.43
C ALA A 81 8.58 0.03 -11.92
N PHE A 82 8.34 0.42 -10.66
CA PHE A 82 8.99 1.56 -10.02
C PHE A 82 10.37 1.26 -9.40
N LEU A 83 10.82 -0.01 -9.34
CA LEU A 83 12.11 -0.38 -8.75
C LEU A 83 13.31 0.41 -9.29
N PRO A 84 13.44 0.69 -10.60
CA PRO A 84 14.57 1.47 -11.09
C PRO A 84 14.65 2.87 -10.45
N LEU A 85 13.51 3.52 -10.26
CA LEU A 85 13.45 4.86 -9.65
C LEU A 85 13.68 4.82 -8.14
N LEU A 86 13.19 3.77 -7.45
CA LEU A 86 13.45 3.55 -6.02
C LEU A 86 14.94 3.24 -5.77
N ARG A 87 15.57 2.40 -6.60
CA ARG A 87 17.01 2.13 -6.54
C ARG A 87 17.84 3.38 -6.77
N LYS A 88 17.42 4.24 -7.72
CA LYS A 88 18.08 5.52 -7.99
C LYS A 88 18.07 6.40 -6.75
N ALA A 89 16.94 6.56 -6.09
CA ALA A 89 16.84 7.33 -4.84
C ALA A 89 17.66 6.68 -3.69
N ALA A 90 17.63 5.35 -3.58
CA ALA A 90 18.36 4.62 -2.55
C ALA A 90 19.88 4.81 -2.62
N GLN A 91 20.44 5.12 -3.78
CA GLN A 91 21.88 5.39 -3.97
C GLN A 91 22.31 6.77 -3.46
N LEU A 92 21.38 7.70 -3.24
CA LEU A 92 21.69 9.09 -2.89
C LEU A 92 21.85 9.31 -1.38
N SER A 93 21.48 8.34 -0.54
CA SER A 93 21.56 8.45 0.92
C SER A 93 21.78 7.09 1.58
N THR A 94 21.95 7.08 2.90
CA THR A 94 22.19 5.88 3.71
C THR A 94 21.02 5.62 4.68
N GLY A 95 21.02 4.47 5.33
CA GLY A 95 19.94 4.04 6.23
C GLY A 95 18.77 3.41 5.46
N MET A 96 17.60 3.29 6.08
CA MET A 96 16.34 2.85 5.50
C MET A 96 15.21 3.78 5.96
N GLY A 97 14.24 4.03 5.09
CA GLY A 97 13.07 4.85 5.40
C GLY A 97 12.53 5.61 4.20
N CYS A 98 11.43 6.33 4.39
CA CYS A 98 10.80 7.12 3.34
C CYS A 98 11.68 8.29 2.84
N HIS A 99 12.66 8.73 3.64
CA HIS A 99 13.64 9.74 3.23
C HIS A 99 14.65 9.21 2.21
N ARG A 100 14.85 7.90 2.13
CA ARG A 100 15.78 7.24 1.20
C ARG A 100 15.01 6.55 0.07
N ALA A 101 14.47 5.36 0.34
CA ALA A 101 13.59 4.63 -0.57
C ALA A 101 12.71 3.66 0.22
N ALA A 102 11.40 3.68 -0.03
CA ALA A 102 10.44 2.83 0.66
C ALA A 102 9.27 2.41 -0.24
N ILE A 103 8.73 1.22 0.03
CA ILE A 103 7.46 0.71 -0.52
C ILE A 103 6.51 0.48 0.66
N ILE A 104 5.39 1.18 0.65
CA ILE A 104 4.34 1.08 1.65
C ILE A 104 3.12 0.42 1.01
N ASN A 105 2.83 -0.80 1.41
CA ASN A 105 1.64 -1.51 0.95
C ASN A 105 0.48 -1.26 1.91
N MET A 106 -0.58 -0.59 1.43
CA MET A 106 -1.78 -0.35 2.24
C MET A 106 -2.53 -1.66 2.42
N SER A 107 -2.37 -2.24 3.61
CA SER A 107 -2.97 -3.49 4.02
C SER A 107 -4.23 -3.26 4.87
N SER A 108 -4.62 -4.22 5.65
CA SER A 108 -5.80 -4.16 6.52
C SER A 108 -5.62 -5.09 7.73
N LEU A 109 -6.19 -4.74 8.86
CA LEU A 109 -6.31 -5.66 10.00
C LEU A 109 -6.98 -6.98 9.59
N ALA A 110 -7.87 -6.93 8.59
CA ALA A 110 -8.50 -8.12 8.01
C ALA A 110 -7.50 -9.11 7.38
N ALA A 111 -6.26 -8.68 7.08
CA ALA A 111 -5.19 -9.54 6.55
C ALA A 111 -4.55 -10.45 7.60
N SER A 112 -4.77 -10.20 8.90
CA SER A 112 -4.19 -11.01 9.97
C SER A 112 -4.88 -12.37 10.04
N MET A 113 -4.11 -13.44 9.85
CA MET A 113 -4.59 -14.82 10.02
C MET A 113 -4.84 -15.14 11.50
N GLN A 114 -4.06 -14.55 12.39
CA GLN A 114 -4.22 -14.75 13.83
C GLN A 114 -5.51 -14.15 14.36
N LEU A 115 -5.98 -13.03 13.78
CA LEU A 115 -7.16 -12.32 14.26
C LEU A 115 -8.48 -12.78 13.59
N VAL A 116 -8.45 -13.80 12.71
CA VAL A 116 -9.65 -14.29 12.00
C VAL A 116 -10.76 -14.71 12.96
N GLN A 117 -10.41 -15.41 14.03
CA GLN A 117 -11.39 -15.93 14.99
C GLN A 117 -11.92 -14.88 15.98
N ALA A 118 -11.24 -13.74 16.10
CA ALA A 118 -11.56 -12.70 17.08
C ALA A 118 -12.65 -11.73 16.61
N ASN A 119 -13.03 -11.74 15.33
CA ASN A 119 -13.89 -10.68 14.80
C ASN A 119 -14.84 -11.18 13.70
N GLU A 120 -16.08 -11.51 14.10
CA GLU A 120 -17.14 -11.96 13.18
C GLU A 120 -17.49 -10.95 12.08
N MET A 121 -17.25 -9.65 12.30
CA MET A 121 -17.55 -8.60 11.34
C MET A 121 -16.75 -8.77 10.03
N PHE A 122 -15.58 -9.41 10.08
CA PHE A 122 -14.74 -9.64 8.90
C PHE A 122 -15.04 -10.97 8.20
N LEU A 123 -16.03 -11.76 8.64
CA LEU A 123 -16.35 -13.05 8.01
C LEU A 123 -16.99 -12.91 6.63
N LYS A 124 -17.52 -11.73 6.28
CA LYS A 124 -18.17 -11.47 4.99
C LYS A 124 -17.27 -10.81 3.95
N VAL A 125 -15.97 -10.88 4.10
CA VAL A 125 -15.00 -10.24 3.17
C VAL A 125 -13.91 -11.23 2.73
N TYR A 126 -14.31 -12.46 2.38
CA TYR A 126 -13.40 -13.53 1.96
C TYR A 126 -12.37 -13.08 0.91
N PRO A 127 -12.79 -12.51 -0.25
CA PRO A 127 -11.84 -12.12 -1.28
C PRO A 127 -10.82 -11.09 -0.79
N TYR A 128 -11.30 -10.09 -0.06
CA TYR A 128 -10.49 -9.00 0.44
C TYR A 128 -9.44 -9.45 1.46
N ARG A 129 -9.86 -10.28 2.44
CA ARG A 129 -8.94 -10.84 3.46
C ARG A 129 -7.81 -11.60 2.82
N ILE A 130 -8.15 -12.55 1.94
CA ILE A 130 -7.19 -13.42 1.26
C ILE A 130 -6.21 -12.58 0.45
N ALA A 131 -6.72 -11.61 -0.32
CA ALA A 131 -5.87 -10.72 -1.11
C ALA A 131 -4.95 -9.86 -0.23
N LYS A 132 -5.43 -9.30 0.88
CA LYS A 132 -4.59 -8.48 1.77
C LYS A 132 -3.58 -9.31 2.57
N THR A 133 -3.91 -10.58 2.91
CA THR A 133 -2.93 -11.52 3.48
C THR A 133 -1.83 -11.84 2.46
N ALA A 134 -2.18 -12.06 1.20
CA ALA A 134 -1.21 -12.26 0.13
C ALA A 134 -0.35 -11.01 -0.10
N LEU A 135 -0.90 -9.80 0.01
CA LEU A 135 -0.14 -8.55 -0.04
C LEU A 135 0.85 -8.43 1.12
N ASN A 136 0.47 -8.89 2.32
CA ASN A 136 1.38 -8.98 3.46
C ASN A 136 2.57 -9.92 3.16
N MET A 137 2.33 -11.06 2.52
CA MET A 137 3.42 -11.94 2.08
C MET A 137 4.31 -11.28 1.03
N ILE A 138 3.73 -10.57 0.05
CA ILE A 138 4.52 -9.78 -0.93
C ILE A 138 5.42 -8.79 -0.21
N THR A 139 4.92 -8.09 0.82
CA THR A 139 5.72 -7.16 1.62
C THR A 139 6.93 -7.85 2.25
N ARG A 140 6.75 -9.04 2.82
CA ARG A 140 7.84 -9.84 3.40
C ARG A 140 8.88 -10.23 2.36
N CYS A 141 8.44 -10.68 1.19
CA CYS A 141 9.34 -11.03 0.08
C CYS A 141 10.13 -9.81 -0.39
N LEU A 142 9.45 -8.68 -0.67
CA LEU A 142 10.10 -7.45 -1.09
C LEU A 142 11.09 -6.94 -0.05
N ALA A 143 10.73 -6.99 1.24
CA ALA A 143 11.62 -6.58 2.32
C ALA A 143 12.91 -7.40 2.40
N ALA A 144 12.84 -8.69 2.10
CA ALA A 144 14.00 -9.59 2.04
C ALA A 144 14.86 -9.32 0.79
N ASP A 145 14.21 -9.27 -0.38
CA ASP A 145 14.89 -9.14 -1.67
C ASP A 145 15.57 -7.77 -1.84
N LEU A 146 14.94 -6.70 -1.33
CA LEU A 146 15.41 -5.32 -1.53
C LEU A 146 16.22 -4.77 -0.36
N LYS A 147 16.51 -5.59 0.65
CA LYS A 147 17.29 -5.16 1.82
C LYS A 147 18.67 -4.65 1.44
N SER A 148 19.37 -5.36 0.54
CA SER A 148 20.69 -4.96 0.06
C SER A 148 20.68 -3.67 -0.75
N ASP A 149 19.56 -3.34 -1.41
CA ASP A 149 19.35 -2.09 -2.12
C ASP A 149 19.08 -0.90 -1.15
N GLY A 150 18.83 -1.19 0.14
CA GLY A 150 18.46 -0.20 1.15
C GLY A 150 17.05 0.35 0.97
N ILE A 151 16.16 -0.44 0.35
CA ILE A 151 14.74 -0.10 0.15
C ILE A 151 13.92 -0.75 1.24
N LEU A 152 13.22 0.07 2.01
CA LEU A 152 12.34 -0.37 3.10
C LEU A 152 10.98 -0.81 2.53
N CYS A 153 10.44 -1.92 3.02
CA CYS A 153 9.10 -2.40 2.63
C CYS A 153 8.29 -2.72 3.88
N ILE A 154 7.09 -2.15 4.00
CA ILE A 154 6.15 -2.47 5.09
C ILE A 154 4.73 -2.68 4.57
N SER A 155 3.92 -3.41 5.35
CA SER A 155 2.45 -3.40 5.27
C SER A 155 1.90 -2.44 6.32
N LEU A 156 0.98 -1.56 5.93
CA LEU A 156 0.36 -0.59 6.82
C LEU A 156 -1.17 -0.74 6.83
N HIS A 157 -1.73 -0.95 8.01
CA HIS A 157 -3.18 -0.85 8.23
C HIS A 157 -3.54 0.60 8.57
N PRO A 158 -4.32 1.31 7.74
CA PRO A 158 -4.65 2.72 7.95
C PRO A 158 -5.70 2.98 9.04
N GLY A 159 -6.23 1.91 9.65
CA GLY A 159 -7.46 1.98 10.44
C GLY A 159 -8.70 1.64 9.60
N TRP A 160 -9.84 1.48 10.23
CA TRP A 160 -11.12 1.36 9.53
C TRP A 160 -11.75 2.74 9.42
N LEU A 161 -11.62 3.32 8.22
CA LEU A 161 -11.90 4.72 7.93
C LEU A 161 -13.24 4.90 7.23
N GLN A 162 -13.94 5.98 7.54
CA GLN A 162 -15.15 6.41 6.82
C GLN A 162 -14.79 6.93 5.44
N THR A 163 -14.83 6.01 4.48
CA THR A 163 -14.61 6.21 3.05
C THR A 163 -15.68 5.43 2.29
N ASP A 164 -15.76 5.57 0.97
CA ASP A 164 -16.67 4.79 0.14
C ASP A 164 -16.49 3.27 0.36
N MET A 165 -15.25 2.81 0.57
CA MET A 165 -14.94 1.41 0.85
C MET A 165 -15.26 1.02 2.31
N GLY A 166 -14.93 1.86 3.26
CA GLY A 166 -15.10 1.56 4.69
C GLY A 166 -16.52 1.71 5.19
N GLY A 167 -17.34 2.50 4.48
CA GLY A 167 -18.73 2.75 4.80
C GLY A 167 -18.96 3.62 6.04
N ASN A 168 -20.22 3.93 6.30
CA ASN A 168 -20.62 4.82 7.40
C ASN A 168 -20.47 4.19 8.80
N MET A 169 -20.30 2.86 8.87
CA MET A 169 -20.10 2.14 10.13
C MET A 169 -18.64 2.15 10.61
N ALA A 170 -17.73 2.66 9.78
CA ALA A 170 -16.33 2.80 10.19
C ALA A 170 -16.21 3.77 11.37
N PRO A 171 -15.42 3.43 12.40
CA PRO A 171 -15.36 4.21 13.64
C PRO A 171 -14.52 5.50 13.52
N MET A 172 -13.72 5.66 12.46
CA MET A 172 -12.70 6.69 12.39
C MET A 172 -12.82 7.52 11.12
N GLN A 173 -12.65 8.84 11.26
CA GLN A 173 -12.54 9.75 10.11
C GLN A 173 -11.13 9.70 9.49
N VAL A 174 -11.04 9.97 8.18
CA VAL A 174 -9.74 10.03 7.47
C VAL A 174 -8.80 11.05 8.13
N GLN A 175 -9.33 12.21 8.52
CA GLN A 175 -8.58 13.30 9.15
C GLN A 175 -7.95 12.92 10.50
N GLU A 176 -8.51 11.93 11.20
CA GLU A 176 -7.98 11.43 12.48
C GLU A 176 -6.80 10.47 12.26
N ALA A 177 -6.84 9.65 11.20
CA ALA A 177 -5.80 8.66 10.93
C ALA A 177 -4.56 9.25 10.24
N ILE A 178 -4.72 10.21 9.33
CA ILE A 178 -3.63 10.73 8.51
C ILE A 178 -2.45 11.27 9.31
N PRO A 179 -2.63 12.07 10.39
CA PRO A 179 -1.49 12.52 11.20
C PRO A 179 -0.67 11.36 11.80
N GLY A 180 -1.35 10.29 12.26
CA GLY A 180 -0.70 9.08 12.77
C GLY A 180 0.08 8.37 11.66
N ILE A 181 -0.53 8.12 10.51
CA ILE A 181 0.13 7.51 9.35
C ILE A 181 1.38 8.30 8.97
N LEU A 182 1.31 9.62 8.82
CA LEU A 182 2.45 10.45 8.47
C LEU A 182 3.56 10.36 9.51
N SER A 183 3.21 10.37 10.81
CA SER A 183 4.17 10.18 11.91
C SER A 183 4.82 8.79 11.86
N VAL A 184 4.09 7.74 11.49
CA VAL A 184 4.68 6.40 11.29
C VAL A 184 5.67 6.44 10.14
N LEU A 185 5.28 6.95 8.97
CA LEU A 185 6.14 7.01 7.77
C LEU A 185 7.43 7.79 8.03
N ASP A 186 7.38 8.87 8.80
CA ASP A 186 8.55 9.70 9.15
C ASP A 186 9.56 8.97 10.06
N ARG A 187 9.07 8.03 10.89
CA ARG A 187 9.89 7.29 11.87
C ARG A 187 10.40 5.94 11.37
N LEU A 188 9.98 5.50 10.17
CA LEU A 188 10.38 4.19 9.64
C LEU A 188 11.89 4.07 9.48
N GLY A 189 12.42 2.94 9.91
CA GLY A 189 13.82 2.59 9.79
C GLY A 189 14.05 1.10 9.53
N GLU A 190 15.28 0.64 9.57
CA GLU A 190 15.67 -0.74 9.26
C GLU A 190 14.94 -1.77 10.14
N LYS A 191 14.65 -1.44 11.40
CA LYS A 191 13.96 -2.37 12.33
C LYS A 191 12.51 -2.64 11.94
N GLU A 192 11.86 -1.72 11.20
CA GLU A 192 10.51 -1.90 10.71
C GLU A 192 10.47 -2.60 9.33
N ASN A 193 11.62 -2.85 8.70
CA ASN A 193 11.63 -3.51 7.39
C ASN A 193 10.97 -4.90 7.44
N GLY A 194 9.97 -5.08 6.59
CA GLY A 194 9.16 -6.30 6.53
C GLY A 194 8.11 -6.41 7.64
N SER A 195 7.79 -5.35 8.37
CA SER A 195 6.76 -5.37 9.41
C SER A 195 5.34 -5.14 8.87
N PHE A 196 4.38 -5.53 9.70
CA PHE A 196 2.97 -5.19 9.53
C PHE A 196 2.57 -4.27 10.67
N LEU A 197 2.29 -3.01 10.35
CA LEU A 197 2.02 -1.94 11.32
C LEU A 197 0.60 -1.40 11.15
N ASP A 198 0.07 -0.83 12.21
CA ASP A 198 -1.12 0.02 12.12
C ASP A 198 -0.75 1.50 11.95
N TRP A 199 -1.79 2.34 11.83
CA TRP A 199 -1.68 3.78 11.68
C TRP A 199 -1.04 4.51 12.88
N GLN A 200 -0.88 3.85 14.02
CA GLN A 200 -0.19 4.37 15.22
C GLN A 200 1.26 3.88 15.29
N GLY A 201 1.62 2.90 14.46
CA GLY A 201 2.94 2.27 14.42
C GLY A 201 3.07 1.05 15.31
N GLU A 202 1.94 0.55 15.83
CA GLU A 202 1.93 -0.69 16.59
C GLU A 202 2.04 -1.90 15.65
N THR A 203 2.83 -2.89 16.08
CA THR A 203 3.00 -4.12 15.30
C THR A 203 1.74 -4.98 15.38
N LEU A 204 1.20 -5.32 14.22
CA LEU A 204 0.07 -6.20 14.08
C LEU A 204 0.52 -7.66 13.91
N PRO A 205 -0.23 -8.64 14.43
CA PRO A 205 0.04 -10.05 14.16
C PRO A 205 -0.32 -10.41 12.72
N TRP A 206 0.45 -11.34 12.15
CA TRP A 206 0.25 -11.85 10.78
C TRP A 206 -1.00 -12.72 10.61
#